data_7995920689c3a1b4e409c96cb4167c93
#
_entry.id   7995920689c3a1b4e409c96cb4167c93
#
_cell.length_a   1.000
_cell.length_b   1.000
_cell.length_c   1.000
_cell.angle_alpha   90.00
_cell.angle_beta   90.00
_cell.angle_gamma   90.00
#
_symmetry.space_group_name_H-M   'P 1'
#
loop_
_entity.id
_entity.type
_entity.pdbx_description
1 polymer ?
#
loop_
_entity_poly.entity_id
_entity_poly.type
_entity_poly.pdbx_seq_one_letter_code
_entity_poly.pdbx_strand_id
1 'polypeptide(L)'
;MAAKKIGISRDLIIHPGETIADVLEERGITQSELASSAGVSPAYVSNVIAGKKGISANFARGLEYAIGVPKSFWLNLQANYEAELLEANELQTITEEERIVREDLKEIVKYFRGRGMMPSRENKDDSIPVSYTHLRAHETSAHL
;
A
#
# COMPACT_ATOMS: atom_id res chain seq x y z
N MET A 1 -12.70 -5.05 -8.13
CA MET A 1 -13.51 -5.27 -7.06
C MET A 1 -13.00 -4.79 -5.77
N ALA A 2 -13.82 -4.02 -5.18
CA ALA A 2 -13.46 -3.46 -3.89
C ALA A 2 -13.29 -4.54 -2.83
N ALA A 3 -14.05 -5.58 -2.95
CA ALA A 3 -14.00 -6.63 -1.93
C ALA A 3 -12.62 -7.23 -1.82
N LYS A 4 -11.94 -7.33 -2.92
CA LYS A 4 -10.62 -7.89 -2.90
C LYS A 4 -9.66 -7.04 -2.13
N LYS A 5 -9.78 -5.73 -2.32
CA LYS A 5 -8.90 -4.86 -1.62
C LYS A 5 -9.08 -4.95 -0.14
N ILE A 6 -10.31 -5.10 0.27
CA ILE A 6 -10.59 -5.18 1.68
C ILE A 6 -9.90 -6.39 2.29
N GLY A 7 -9.77 -7.45 1.52
CA GLY A 7 -9.19 -8.65 2.04
C GLY A 7 -7.68 -8.66 2.09
N ILE A 8 -7.03 -7.68 1.49
CA ILE A 8 -5.57 -7.66 1.46
C ILE A 8 -5.03 -7.21 2.80
N SER A 9 -4.23 -8.05 3.40
CA SER A 9 -3.54 -7.69 4.63
C SER A 9 -2.07 -7.45 4.31
N ARG A 10 -1.38 -6.85 5.26
CA ARG A 10 0.04 -6.56 5.04
C ARG A 10 0.83 -7.85 4.84
N ASP A 11 0.36 -8.93 5.39
CA ASP A 11 1.06 -10.19 5.26
C ASP A 11 1.02 -10.75 3.85
N LEU A 12 0.08 -10.28 3.03
CA LEU A 12 -0.05 -10.75 1.67
C LEU A 12 0.68 -9.89 0.66
N ILE A 13 1.30 -8.81 1.12
CA ILE A 13 2.03 -7.91 0.25
C ILE A 13 3.45 -8.43 0.09
N ILE A 14 3.84 -8.66 -1.16
CA ILE A 14 5.12 -9.29 -1.45
C ILE A 14 6.16 -8.21 -1.69
N HIS A 15 7.24 -8.29 -0.93
CA HIS A 15 8.35 -7.36 -1.07
C HIS A 15 9.13 -7.66 -2.36
N PRO A 16 9.59 -6.63 -3.07
CA PRO A 16 10.34 -6.85 -4.31
C PRO A 16 11.57 -7.73 -4.13
N GLY A 17 12.13 -7.77 -2.91
CA GLY A 17 13.26 -8.63 -2.64
C GLY A 17 12.98 -10.09 -2.87
N GLU A 18 11.73 -10.51 -2.70
CA GLU A 18 11.39 -11.90 -2.96
C GLU A 18 11.49 -12.22 -4.44
N THR A 19 11.11 -11.29 -5.29
CA THR A 19 11.25 -11.47 -6.72
C THR A 19 12.72 -11.59 -7.12
N ILE A 20 13.56 -10.78 -6.49
CA ILE A 20 15.00 -10.86 -6.75
C ILE A 20 15.52 -12.22 -6.33
N ALA A 21 15.11 -12.69 -5.15
CA ALA A 21 15.55 -13.99 -4.66
C ALA A 21 15.15 -15.10 -5.63
N ASP A 22 13.92 -15.03 -6.13
CA ASP A 22 13.43 -16.04 -7.07
C ASP A 22 14.26 -16.05 -8.35
N VAL A 23 14.59 -14.88 -8.87
CA VAL A 23 15.38 -14.79 -10.09
C VAL A 23 16.77 -15.33 -9.87
N LEU A 24 17.36 -15.01 -8.73
CA LEU A 24 18.71 -15.51 -8.43
C LEU A 24 18.71 -17.02 -8.34
N GLU A 25 17.69 -17.59 -7.70
CA GLU A 25 17.61 -19.02 -7.58
C GLU A 25 17.42 -19.67 -8.93
N GLU A 26 16.55 -19.10 -9.74
CA GLU A 26 16.27 -19.65 -11.06
C GLU A 26 17.50 -19.64 -11.95
N ARG A 27 18.30 -18.59 -11.84
CA ARG A 27 19.48 -18.45 -12.70
C ARG A 27 20.75 -18.97 -12.09
N GLY A 28 20.70 -19.42 -10.84
CA GLY A 28 21.88 -19.93 -10.18
C GLY A 28 22.92 -18.86 -9.86
N ILE A 29 22.46 -17.65 -9.56
CA ILE A 29 23.34 -16.54 -9.25
C ILE A 29 23.32 -16.33 -7.73
N THR A 30 24.51 -16.18 -7.14
CA THR A 30 24.57 -15.92 -5.71
C THR A 30 24.37 -14.44 -5.43
N GLN A 31 24.07 -14.14 -4.17
CA GLN A 31 23.89 -12.75 -3.77
C GLN A 31 25.20 -11.96 -3.94
N SER A 32 26.31 -12.60 -3.67
CA SER A 32 27.61 -11.95 -3.85
C SER A 32 27.86 -11.63 -5.32
N GLU A 33 27.52 -12.57 -6.19
CA GLU A 33 27.70 -12.34 -7.62
C GLU A 33 26.81 -11.19 -8.09
N LEU A 34 25.59 -11.16 -7.61
CA LEU A 34 24.70 -10.07 -7.98
C LEU A 34 25.24 -8.73 -7.48
N ALA A 35 25.72 -8.71 -6.24
CA ALA A 35 26.24 -7.47 -5.66
C ALA A 35 27.41 -6.96 -6.49
N SER A 36 28.30 -7.87 -6.88
CA SER A 36 29.44 -7.49 -7.67
C SER A 36 29.03 -6.93 -9.02
N SER A 37 28.12 -7.61 -9.69
CA SER A 37 27.66 -7.17 -11.01
C SER A 37 26.86 -5.88 -10.94
N ALA A 38 26.08 -5.72 -9.90
CA ALA A 38 25.22 -4.54 -9.77
C ALA A 38 25.94 -3.34 -9.16
N GLY A 39 27.16 -3.54 -8.68
CA GLY A 39 27.91 -2.44 -8.12
C GLY A 39 27.43 -1.99 -6.75
N VAL A 40 26.92 -2.91 -5.96
CA VAL A 40 26.46 -2.61 -4.60
C VAL A 40 27.12 -3.61 -3.66
N SER A 41 26.96 -3.36 -2.36
CA SER A 41 27.55 -4.24 -1.37
C SER A 41 26.70 -5.50 -1.21
N PRO A 42 27.33 -6.62 -0.87
CA PRO A 42 26.56 -7.84 -0.58
C PRO A 42 25.57 -7.65 0.57
N ALA A 43 25.93 -6.82 1.55
CA ALA A 43 25.03 -6.56 2.66
C ALA A 43 23.77 -5.86 2.18
N TYR A 44 23.90 -4.95 1.23
CA TYR A 44 22.73 -4.27 0.68
C TYR A 44 21.81 -5.25 -0.03
N VAL A 45 22.40 -6.14 -0.85
CA VAL A 45 21.58 -7.15 -1.54
C VAL A 45 20.86 -8.03 -0.53
N SER A 46 21.59 -8.45 0.49
CA SER A 46 20.99 -9.30 1.51
C SER A 46 19.84 -8.59 2.22
N ASN A 47 20.00 -7.30 2.52
CA ASN A 47 18.96 -6.54 3.19
C ASN A 47 17.74 -6.34 2.29
N VAL A 48 17.93 -6.14 1.00
CA VAL A 48 16.80 -6.01 0.09
C VAL A 48 16.04 -7.32 0.00
N ILE A 49 16.76 -8.42 -0.12
CA ILE A 49 16.12 -9.73 -0.21
C ILE A 49 15.38 -10.06 1.07
N ALA A 50 15.92 -9.65 2.21
CA ALA A 50 15.27 -9.89 3.49
C ALA A 50 14.09 -8.95 3.74
N GLY A 51 13.85 -7.99 2.85
CA GLY A 51 12.74 -7.08 3.01
C GLY A 51 13.02 -5.88 3.89
N LYS A 52 14.30 -5.68 4.24
CA LYS A 52 14.67 -4.59 5.13
C LYS A 52 14.94 -3.29 4.40
N LYS A 53 15.20 -3.37 3.12
CA LYS A 53 15.47 -2.20 2.31
C LYS A 53 14.77 -2.32 0.97
N GLY A 54 14.49 -1.18 0.34
CA GLY A 54 13.85 -1.17 -0.96
C GLY A 54 14.86 -1.11 -2.08
N ILE A 55 14.36 -1.17 -3.30
CA ILE A 55 15.19 -1.11 -4.50
C ILE A 55 15.38 0.35 -4.87
N SER A 56 16.60 0.85 -4.74
CA SER A 56 16.92 2.21 -5.14
C SER A 56 17.06 2.28 -6.66
N ALA A 57 17.04 3.52 -7.18
CA ALA A 57 17.23 3.71 -8.62
C ALA A 57 18.59 3.17 -9.05
N ASN A 58 19.59 3.35 -8.21
CA ASN A 58 20.93 2.87 -8.51
C ASN A 58 20.96 1.35 -8.57
N PHE A 59 20.29 0.70 -7.62
CA PHE A 59 20.25 -0.76 -7.60
C PHE A 59 19.42 -1.29 -8.77
N ALA A 60 18.35 -0.59 -9.13
CA ALA A 60 17.54 -1.00 -10.28
C ALA A 60 18.37 -1.01 -11.55
N ARG A 61 19.22 0.01 -11.73
CA ARG A 61 20.10 0.06 -12.88
C ARG A 61 21.10 -1.08 -12.82
N GLY A 62 21.61 -1.37 -11.63
CA GLY A 62 22.53 -2.50 -11.47
C GLY A 62 21.86 -3.82 -11.77
N LEU A 63 20.61 -3.96 -11.38
CA LEU A 63 19.85 -5.17 -11.68
C LEU A 63 19.65 -5.35 -13.18
N GLU A 64 19.37 -4.24 -13.86
CA GLU A 64 19.24 -4.30 -15.30
C GLU A 64 20.52 -4.81 -15.95
N TYR A 65 21.65 -4.30 -15.48
CA TYR A 65 22.92 -4.71 -16.01
C TYR A 65 23.23 -6.18 -15.68
N ALA A 66 22.94 -6.58 -14.46
CA ALA A 66 23.33 -7.91 -13.99
C ALA A 66 22.38 -9.00 -14.48
N ILE A 67 21.11 -8.71 -14.55
CA ILE A 67 20.08 -9.71 -14.83
C ILE A 67 19.48 -9.54 -16.21
N GLY A 68 19.51 -8.33 -16.75
CA GLY A 68 18.93 -8.08 -18.05
C GLY A 68 17.48 -7.68 -18.04
N VAL A 69 16.90 -7.50 -16.86
CA VAL A 69 15.53 -7.04 -16.74
C VAL A 69 15.56 -5.53 -16.59
N PRO A 70 14.76 -4.79 -17.36
CA PRO A 70 14.86 -3.33 -17.39
C PRO A 70 14.71 -2.71 -16.01
N LYS A 71 15.45 -1.63 -15.79
CA LYS A 71 15.36 -0.94 -14.50
C LYS A 71 13.96 -0.45 -14.22
N SER A 72 13.20 -0.13 -15.27
CA SER A 72 11.84 0.32 -15.07
C SER A 72 10.97 -0.76 -14.41
N PHE A 73 11.23 -2.02 -14.74
CA PHE A 73 10.48 -3.11 -14.12
C PHE A 73 10.73 -3.12 -12.61
N TRP A 74 12.00 -3.01 -12.22
CA TRP A 74 12.33 -3.05 -10.80
C TRP A 74 11.80 -1.84 -10.05
N LEU A 75 11.85 -0.67 -10.68
CA LEU A 75 11.34 0.53 -10.04
C LEU A 75 9.83 0.50 -9.93
N ASN A 76 9.15 -0.03 -10.94
CA ASN A 76 7.70 -0.18 -10.86
C ASN A 76 7.31 -1.20 -9.79
N LEU A 77 8.08 -2.26 -9.67
CA LEU A 77 7.82 -3.27 -8.65
C LEU A 77 7.95 -2.66 -7.26
N GLN A 78 8.96 -1.85 -7.06
CA GLN A 78 9.14 -1.17 -5.79
C GLN A 78 8.02 -0.18 -5.52
N ALA A 79 7.64 0.59 -6.53
CA ALA A 79 6.58 1.58 -6.37
C ALA A 79 5.25 0.91 -6.07
N ASN A 80 4.97 -0.19 -6.73
CA ASN A 80 3.73 -0.91 -6.48
C ASN A 80 3.71 -1.46 -5.06
N TYR A 81 4.83 -1.96 -4.59
CA TYR A 81 4.92 -2.46 -3.23
C TYR A 81 4.65 -1.35 -2.23
N GLU A 82 5.25 -0.19 -2.44
CA GLU A 82 5.05 0.93 -1.54
C GLU A 82 3.61 1.42 -1.56
N ALA A 83 3.00 1.41 -2.74
CA ALA A 83 1.60 1.83 -2.85
C ALA A 83 0.67 0.86 -2.13
N GLU A 84 0.92 -0.43 -2.29
CA GLU A 84 0.11 -1.43 -1.60
C GLU A 84 0.27 -1.34 -0.09
N LEU A 85 1.49 -1.10 0.35
CA LEU A 85 1.75 -0.98 1.77
C LEU A 85 1.05 0.24 2.35
N LEU A 86 1.11 1.35 1.62
CA LEU A 86 0.45 2.56 2.04
C LEU A 86 -1.07 2.37 2.10
N GLU A 87 -1.61 1.71 1.10
CA GLU A 87 -3.04 1.45 1.05
C GLU A 87 -3.47 0.58 2.23
N ALA A 88 -2.69 -0.44 2.55
CA ALA A 88 -3.02 -1.30 3.68
C ALA A 88 -2.99 -0.52 4.99
N ASN A 89 -2.01 0.36 5.14
CA ASN A 89 -1.93 1.18 6.34
C ASN A 89 -3.09 2.16 6.42
N GLU A 90 -3.47 2.74 5.30
CA GLU A 90 -4.60 3.66 5.28
C GLU A 90 -5.89 2.96 5.67
N LEU A 91 -6.10 1.76 5.16
CA LEU A 91 -7.31 1.01 5.50
C LEU A 91 -7.36 0.72 6.99
N GLN A 92 -6.25 0.38 7.59
CA GLN A 92 -6.21 0.13 9.02
C GLN A 92 -6.57 1.39 9.80
N THR A 93 -6.00 2.51 9.40
CA THR A 93 -6.26 3.76 10.08
C THR A 93 -7.72 4.16 9.97
N ILE A 94 -8.29 4.02 8.78
CA ILE A 94 -9.68 4.38 8.57
C ILE A 94 -10.59 3.50 9.41
N THR A 95 -10.29 2.22 9.48
CA THR A 95 -11.10 1.31 10.28
C THR A 95 -11.11 1.70 11.75
N GLU A 96 -9.95 2.07 12.27
CA GLU A 96 -9.85 2.50 13.65
C GLU A 96 -10.64 3.77 13.89
N GLU A 97 -10.48 4.74 13.02
CA GLU A 97 -11.19 6.00 13.15
C GLU A 97 -12.70 5.78 13.02
N GLU A 98 -13.10 4.91 12.12
CA GLU A 98 -14.52 4.60 11.96
C GLU A 98 -15.09 4.02 13.22
N ARG A 99 -14.36 3.14 13.86
CA ARG A 99 -14.85 2.51 15.08
C ARG A 99 -15.03 3.55 16.18
N ILE A 100 -14.07 4.43 16.34
CA ILE A 100 -14.13 5.47 17.35
C ILE A 100 -15.31 6.40 17.11
N VAL A 101 -15.49 6.82 15.87
CA VAL A 101 -16.59 7.71 15.53
C VAL A 101 -17.92 7.02 15.77
N ARG A 102 -18.01 5.75 15.44
CA ARG A 102 -19.25 5.02 15.64
C ARG A 102 -19.63 4.95 17.10
N GLU A 103 -18.64 4.74 17.96
CA GLU A 103 -18.91 4.68 19.39
C GLU A 103 -19.31 6.04 19.92
N ASP A 104 -18.66 7.08 19.46
CA ASP A 104 -19.03 8.43 19.85
C ASP A 104 -20.45 8.75 19.43
N LEU A 105 -20.82 8.34 18.23
CA LEU A 105 -22.16 8.55 17.75
C LEU A 105 -23.20 7.82 18.57
N LYS A 106 -22.87 6.63 19.02
CA LYS A 106 -23.79 5.89 19.87
C LYS A 106 -24.08 6.64 21.15
N GLU A 107 -23.05 7.21 21.74
CA GLU A 107 -23.21 7.98 22.97
C GLU A 107 -24.11 9.19 22.73
N ILE A 108 -23.86 9.90 21.64
CA ILE A 108 -24.62 11.08 21.31
C ILE A 108 -26.06 10.71 21.04
N VAL A 109 -26.31 9.66 20.29
CA VAL A 109 -27.67 9.23 20.00
C VAL A 109 -28.40 8.85 21.29
N LYS A 110 -27.71 8.16 22.17
CA LYS A 110 -28.27 7.78 23.43
C LYS A 110 -28.67 9.01 24.23
N TYR A 111 -27.82 10.01 24.26
CA TYR A 111 -28.08 11.24 24.98
C TYR A 111 -29.31 11.94 24.45
N PHE A 112 -29.38 12.10 23.13
CA PHE A 112 -30.53 12.80 22.55
C PHE A 112 -31.81 11.99 22.64
N ARG A 113 -31.70 10.68 22.54
CA ARG A 113 -32.89 9.86 22.66
C ARG A 113 -33.51 9.98 24.04
N GLY A 114 -32.67 10.04 25.05
CA GLY A 114 -33.15 10.20 26.40
C GLY A 114 -33.85 11.52 26.59
N ARG A 115 -33.54 12.51 25.76
CA ARG A 115 -34.17 13.80 25.84
C ARG A 115 -35.25 14.04 24.80
N GLY A 116 -35.47 13.04 23.94
CA GLY A 116 -36.49 13.17 22.92
C GLY A 116 -36.12 14.09 21.80
N MET A 117 -34.79 14.23 21.54
CA MET A 117 -34.33 15.15 20.50
C MET A 117 -33.57 14.42 19.41
N MET A 118 -34.06 13.31 18.97
CA MET A 118 -33.45 12.56 17.91
C MET A 118 -33.56 13.27 16.58
N PRO A 119 -32.48 13.36 15.82
CA PRO A 119 -32.54 13.92 14.47
C PRO A 119 -33.35 13.02 13.56
N SER A 120 -33.92 13.61 12.54
CA SER A 120 -34.71 12.83 11.60
C SER A 120 -33.80 12.09 10.66
N ARG A 121 -34.37 11.08 10.01
CA ARG A 121 -33.58 10.28 9.11
C ARG A 121 -33.19 11.03 7.84
N GLU A 122 -34.07 11.86 7.39
CA GLU A 122 -33.79 12.62 6.18
C GLU A 122 -32.55 13.47 6.34
N ASN A 123 -32.38 14.01 7.52
CA ASN A 123 -31.22 14.84 7.76
C ASN A 123 -29.95 14.04 7.60
N LYS A 124 -29.98 12.80 8.00
CA LYS A 124 -28.84 11.97 7.87
C LYS A 124 -28.47 11.78 6.41
N ASP A 125 -29.44 11.48 5.61
CA ASP A 125 -29.19 11.27 4.20
C ASP A 125 -28.58 12.49 3.56
N ASP A 126 -29.08 13.65 3.91
CA ASP A 126 -28.56 14.87 3.34
C ASP A 126 -27.11 15.10 3.68
N SER A 127 -26.72 14.72 4.86
CA SER A 127 -25.41 15.04 5.32
C SER A 127 -24.32 14.27 4.59
N ILE A 128 -24.74 13.32 3.86
CA ILE A 128 -23.73 12.56 3.23
C ILE A 128 -23.28 13.11 1.97
N PRO A 129 -22.71 13.47 1.57
CA PRO A 129 -22.25 13.57 0.38
C PRO A 129 -20.93 13.77 0.21
N VAL A 130 -21.30 13.81 0.02
CA VAL A 130 -20.77 13.59 -0.49
C VAL A 130 -19.71 13.73 -0.82
N SER A 131 -19.63 14.41 -0.73
CA SER A 131 -18.69 14.49 -0.95
C SER A 131 -17.67 14.08 -1.12
N TYR A 132 -17.71 14.10 -1.00
CA TYR A 132 -16.83 13.71 -1.11
C TYR A 132 -16.43 13.25 -2.01
N THR A 133 -16.90 13.18 -2.33
CA THR A 133 -16.62 12.58 -3.16
C THR A 133 -16.14 12.86 -4.21
N HIS A 134 -16.30 13.53 -4.33
CA HIS A 134 -15.83 13.71 -5.09
C HIS A 134 -14.77 13.86 -5.32
N LEU A 135 -14.70 14.11 -5.02
CA LEU A 135 -13.83 14.03 -5.13
C LEU A 135 -13.11 13.50 -5.86
N ARG A 136 -13.47 13.33 -6.07
CA ARG A 136 -12.87 12.72 -6.61
C ARG A 136 -12.63 12.61 -7.57
N ALA A 137 -13.28 13.02 -7.68
CA ALA A 137 -13.06 12.78 -8.40
C ALA A 137 -12.43 13.02 -9.12
N HIS A 138 -12.50 13.59 -9.02
CA HIS A 138 -12.04 13.46 -9.46
C HIS A 138 -11.39 13.16 -10.10
N GLU A 139 -11.54 13.30 -10.05
CA GLU A 139 -11.10 12.78 -10.38
C GLU A 139 -10.67 12.52 -11.21
N THR A 140 -10.85 12.88 -11.34
CA THR A 140 -10.56 12.42 -11.92
C THR A 140 -10.18 12.38 -12.80
N SER A 141 -10.57 12.70 -13.10
CA SER A 141 -10.24 12.41 -13.72
C SER A 141 -9.60 12.48 -14.36
N ALA A 142 -9.78 12.80 -14.38
CA ALA A 142 -9.30 12.57 -14.67
C ALA A 142 -8.59 12.50 -15.09
N HIS A 143 -8.47 12.53 -15.01
CA HIS A 143 -8.01 12.13 -15.07
C HIS A 143 -7.64 11.92 -15.69
N LEU A 144 -7.73 12.31 -15.86
CA LEU A 144 -7.59 11.87 -16.07
C LEU A 144 -7.44 11.76 -16.39
#